data_7458be8c4ffbef448d657104ee0cfc39
#
_entry.id   7458be8c4ffbef448d657104ee0cfc39
#
_cell.length_a   1.000
_cell.length_b   1.000
_cell.length_c   1.000
_cell.angle_alpha   90.00
_cell.angle_beta   90.00
_cell.angle_gamma   90.00
#
_symmetry.space_group_name_H-M   'P 1'
#
loop_
_entity.id
_entity.type
_entity.pdbx_description
1 polymer ?
#
loop_
_entity_poly.entity_id
_entity_poly.type
_entity_poly.pdbx_seq_one_letter_code
_entity_poly.pdbx_strand_id
1 'polypeptide(L)'
;MENIAFLIVRRMRQPLLTLIAVYAVSILGLSLIPGRDADGNVWHMSLFHAFYFVSYMATTIGFGEIPYAFSDAQRMWVSLSLYASVIAWIYAFGTILALVQDRTFQDALAENRFARRIRKMREPFHLICGYGETGTALVKSLTDRGQHVVVIDIDEERTNVIQLQDLRDFVPALNGDAGVTQHLREAGLQHRSCAGIVALTNDNEANLKIAITSKLLNPGLKVICRADSQDVEENMASFGTDHIVDPFETFGNHLAVAFQAPCLYLLQSWLTGVIGSALSEPVYPPRDGHWIVCGYGRFGKAVCRRLAAEKIRVYVIEAHPEQTGQPESDFVHGRGTEAVTLQEAAIEGAAGLVAGTDNDANNLSIVMTARELNPDLFVVIRQNEHDNEDIITAVGADMIMHPSAIIANKIRVLLATPMLYEFASLALYEADSWSCELASRVSGLVRDQVPHIREWTIDAQQTPALHAHCSAGGEFSVGDLLRDPWQRYERLPAIVLLVRRDGDPVLLPDLETELGVGDRLLICGSGVAFTRITWTVSHAHTLEYVRTGVDRPQAWFWRYLKGRQEDQKK
;
A
#
# COMPACT_ATOMS: atom_id res chain seq x y z
N MET A 1 -1.60 27.93 -0.08
CA MET A 1 -0.70 28.99 -0.63
C MET A 1 -0.68 30.24 0.23
N GLU A 2 -1.80 30.66 0.82
CA GLU A 2 -1.85 31.86 1.67
C GLU A 2 -0.92 31.77 2.90
N ASN A 3 -0.84 30.62 3.56
CA ASN A 3 0.00 30.46 4.75
C ASN A 3 1.51 30.60 4.49
N ILE A 4 2.02 30.05 3.39
CA ILE A 4 3.46 30.13 3.06
C ILE A 4 3.85 31.55 2.65
N ALA A 5 3.06 32.17 1.78
CA ALA A 5 3.30 33.56 1.38
C ALA A 5 3.25 34.51 2.58
N PHE A 6 2.31 34.30 3.48
CA PHE A 6 2.18 35.08 4.72
C PHE A 6 3.40 34.88 5.64
N LEU A 7 3.89 33.65 5.81
CA LEU A 7 5.08 33.33 6.60
C LEU A 7 6.33 34.03 6.04
N ILE A 8 6.52 33.97 4.71
CA ILE A 8 7.64 34.65 4.02
C ILE A 8 7.56 36.15 4.26
N VAL A 9 6.41 36.77 3.97
CA VAL A 9 6.21 38.22 4.12
C VAL A 9 6.42 38.66 5.57
N ARG A 10 5.90 37.92 6.54
CA ARG A 10 6.04 38.24 7.98
C ARG A 10 7.49 38.21 8.44
N ARG A 11 8.27 37.18 8.04
CA ARG A 11 9.69 37.02 8.42
C ARG A 11 10.60 37.99 7.66
N MET A 12 10.32 38.23 6.38
CA MET A 12 11.14 39.11 5.54
C MET A 12 10.84 40.61 5.74
N ARG A 13 9.76 40.95 6.44
CA ARG A 13 9.34 42.36 6.63
C ARG A 13 10.44 43.19 7.28
N GLN A 14 11.05 42.73 8.37
CA GLN A 14 12.07 43.48 9.09
C GLN A 14 13.36 43.65 8.26
N PRO A 15 13.95 42.59 7.68
CA PRO A 15 15.13 42.75 6.82
C PRO A 15 14.90 43.67 5.62
N LEU A 16 13.75 43.57 4.96
CA LEU A 16 13.38 44.42 3.83
C LEU A 16 13.26 45.90 4.25
N LEU A 17 12.58 46.18 5.37
CA LEU A 17 12.44 47.53 5.87
C LEU A 17 13.79 48.10 6.29
N THR A 18 14.67 47.32 6.92
CA THR A 18 16.04 47.73 7.27
C THR A 18 16.84 48.05 6.03
N LEU A 19 16.81 47.23 5.00
CA LEU A 19 17.50 47.47 3.74
C LEU A 19 17.02 48.75 3.07
N ILE A 20 15.69 48.94 2.96
CA ILE A 20 15.09 50.16 2.38
C ILE A 20 15.48 51.39 3.17
N ALA A 21 15.47 51.33 4.52
CA ALA A 21 15.84 52.45 5.38
C ALA A 21 17.32 52.84 5.19
N VAL A 22 18.22 51.83 5.18
CA VAL A 22 19.66 52.07 4.96
C VAL A 22 19.91 52.69 3.60
N TYR A 23 19.27 52.18 2.52
CA TYR A 23 19.40 52.77 1.20
C TYR A 23 18.86 54.21 1.16
N ALA A 24 17.67 54.42 1.72
CA ALA A 24 17.06 55.77 1.72
C ALA A 24 17.92 56.76 2.47
N VAL A 25 18.45 56.41 3.67
CA VAL A 25 19.32 57.28 4.44
C VAL A 25 20.66 57.54 3.72
N SER A 26 21.25 56.49 3.12
CA SER A 26 22.51 56.63 2.36
C SER A 26 22.36 57.56 1.14
N ILE A 27 21.26 57.43 0.38
CA ILE A 27 20.95 58.23 -0.81
C ILE A 27 20.69 59.69 -0.39
N LEU A 28 19.85 59.90 0.63
CA LEU A 28 19.53 61.24 1.12
C LEU A 28 20.77 61.96 1.63
N GLY A 29 21.59 61.30 2.48
CA GLY A 29 22.79 61.89 2.97
C GLY A 29 23.80 62.26 1.87
N LEU A 30 23.99 61.39 0.87
CA LEU A 30 24.89 61.64 -0.25
C LEU A 30 24.38 62.81 -1.14
N SER A 31 23.06 62.94 -1.27
CA SER A 31 22.43 64.03 -2.02
C SER A 31 22.48 65.39 -1.29
N LEU A 32 22.44 65.37 0.06
CA LEU A 32 22.46 66.57 0.90
C LEU A 32 23.87 67.10 1.17
N ILE A 33 24.89 66.25 1.22
CA ILE A 33 26.26 66.62 1.50
C ILE A 33 26.87 67.30 0.27
N PRO A 34 27.35 68.58 0.40
CA PRO A 34 27.90 69.29 -0.73
C PRO A 34 29.26 68.73 -1.17
N GLY A 35 29.42 68.57 -2.46
CA GLY A 35 30.65 68.28 -3.18
C GLY A 35 31.14 69.52 -3.94
N ARG A 36 32.14 69.33 -4.82
CA ARG A 36 32.65 70.36 -5.74
C ARG A 36 32.59 69.85 -7.17
N ASP A 37 32.21 70.71 -8.07
CA ASP A 37 32.26 70.43 -9.51
C ASP A 37 33.69 70.63 -10.07
N ALA A 38 33.88 70.46 -11.38
CA ALA A 38 35.18 70.65 -12.03
C ALA A 38 35.71 72.08 -11.93
N ASP A 39 34.83 73.07 -11.76
CA ASP A 39 35.15 74.50 -11.66
C ASP A 39 35.33 74.94 -10.18
N GLY A 40 35.17 74.03 -9.21
CA GLY A 40 35.33 74.31 -7.77
C GLY A 40 34.08 74.86 -7.08
N ASN A 41 32.94 74.98 -7.77
CA ASN A 41 31.67 75.43 -7.20
C ASN A 41 31.03 74.38 -6.34
N VAL A 42 30.16 74.78 -5.41
CA VAL A 42 29.38 73.86 -4.59
C VAL A 42 28.39 73.11 -5.49
N TRP A 43 28.47 71.80 -5.44
CA TRP A 43 27.62 70.88 -6.23
C TRP A 43 26.97 69.83 -5.29
N HIS A 44 25.72 69.52 -5.58
CA HIS A 44 24.95 68.45 -4.90
C HIS A 44 24.66 67.33 -5.85
N MET A 45 24.89 66.07 -5.38
CA MET A 45 24.58 64.88 -6.19
C MET A 45 23.06 64.74 -6.36
N SER A 46 22.62 64.55 -7.59
CA SER A 46 21.18 64.28 -7.83
C SER A 46 20.75 62.96 -7.20
N LEU A 47 19.48 62.84 -6.83
CA LEU A 47 18.92 61.62 -6.24
C LEU A 47 19.16 60.40 -7.14
N PHE A 48 19.13 60.55 -8.44
CA PHE A 48 19.38 59.48 -9.40
C PHE A 48 20.83 59.00 -9.35
N HIS A 49 21.79 59.91 -9.36
CA HIS A 49 23.22 59.55 -9.25
C HIS A 49 23.55 58.96 -7.88
N ALA A 50 22.94 59.49 -6.83
CA ALA A 50 23.12 58.95 -5.47
C ALA A 50 22.54 57.51 -5.35
N PHE A 51 21.33 57.29 -5.94
CA PHE A 51 20.73 55.94 -6.00
C PHE A 51 21.61 54.99 -6.82
N TYR A 52 22.07 55.40 -7.99
CA TYR A 52 22.94 54.60 -8.85
C TYR A 52 24.24 54.21 -8.13
N PHE A 53 24.90 55.21 -7.50
CA PHE A 53 26.10 54.99 -6.75
C PHE A 53 25.90 54.04 -5.56
N VAL A 54 24.88 54.27 -4.71
CA VAL A 54 24.59 53.44 -3.56
C VAL A 54 24.24 52.00 -4.01
N SER A 55 23.57 51.86 -5.14
CA SER A 55 23.19 50.52 -5.66
C SER A 55 24.41 49.67 -6.01
N TYR A 56 25.39 50.20 -6.75
CA TYR A 56 26.57 49.41 -7.11
C TYR A 56 27.60 49.30 -5.99
N MET A 57 27.64 50.28 -5.08
CA MET A 57 28.47 50.24 -3.87
C MET A 57 27.95 49.16 -2.90
N ALA A 58 26.65 49.17 -2.62
CA ALA A 58 26.04 48.22 -1.68
C ALA A 58 26.05 46.78 -2.18
N THR A 59 26.03 46.57 -3.51
CA THR A 59 26.15 45.25 -4.14
C THR A 59 27.61 44.82 -4.38
N THR A 60 28.59 45.66 -3.96
CA THR A 60 30.04 45.42 -4.09
C THR A 60 30.53 45.30 -5.54
N ILE A 61 29.77 45.74 -6.51
CA ILE A 61 30.13 45.68 -7.95
C ILE A 61 31.21 46.74 -8.27
N GLY A 62 31.05 47.95 -7.72
CA GLY A 62 32.08 48.98 -7.75
C GLY A 62 32.44 49.52 -9.13
N PHE A 63 31.48 49.91 -9.98
CA PHE A 63 31.74 50.46 -11.34
C PHE A 63 32.66 51.69 -11.34
N GLY A 64 32.72 52.42 -10.18
CA GLY A 64 33.58 53.61 -10.07
C GLY A 64 33.10 54.86 -10.77
N GLU A 65 31.92 54.86 -11.34
CA GLU A 65 31.31 56.01 -12.03
C GLU A 65 30.77 57.02 -11.00
N ILE A 66 31.42 58.15 -10.91
CA ILE A 66 30.99 59.30 -10.10
C ILE A 66 31.09 60.56 -10.98
N PRO A 67 30.10 61.48 -10.91
CA PRO A 67 30.12 62.70 -11.72
C PRO A 67 31.33 63.59 -11.46
N TYR A 68 31.70 63.75 -10.18
CA TYR A 68 32.86 64.53 -9.69
C TYR A 68 33.50 63.82 -8.51
N ALA A 69 34.78 64.15 -8.20
CA ALA A 69 35.50 63.58 -7.07
C ALA A 69 34.83 63.96 -5.74
N PHE A 70 34.69 63.01 -4.86
CA PHE A 70 34.07 63.20 -3.55
C PHE A 70 34.86 64.12 -2.65
N SER A 71 34.17 65.05 -1.96
CA SER A 71 34.71 65.76 -0.80
C SER A 71 34.96 64.81 0.38
N ASP A 72 35.77 65.26 1.35
CA ASP A 72 36.08 64.41 2.54
C ASP A 72 34.83 64.10 3.36
N ALA A 73 33.87 65.01 3.42
CA ALA A 73 32.57 64.76 4.05
C ALA A 73 31.74 63.68 3.31
N GLN A 74 31.74 63.74 1.96
CA GLN A 74 31.09 62.70 1.17
C GLN A 74 31.79 61.35 1.28
N ARG A 75 33.14 61.31 1.31
CA ARG A 75 33.92 60.07 1.54
C ARG A 75 33.60 59.42 2.89
N MET A 76 33.53 60.26 3.95
CA MET A 76 33.15 59.79 5.28
C MET A 76 31.74 59.20 5.28
N TRP A 77 30.75 59.87 4.65
CA TRP A 77 29.39 59.39 4.55
C TRP A 77 29.29 58.09 3.75
N VAL A 78 30.00 57.99 2.64
CA VAL A 78 30.08 56.78 1.81
C VAL A 78 30.65 55.63 2.60
N SER A 79 31.69 55.84 3.38
CA SER A 79 32.29 54.78 4.24
C SER A 79 31.29 54.26 5.28
N LEU A 80 30.55 55.16 5.95
CA LEU A 80 29.49 54.76 6.89
C LEU A 80 28.36 54.02 6.18
N SER A 81 27.93 54.51 5.02
CA SER A 81 26.88 53.90 4.21
C SER A 81 27.27 52.52 3.68
N LEU A 82 28.55 52.32 3.35
CA LEU A 82 29.08 51.01 2.92
C LEU A 82 28.95 49.98 4.05
N TYR A 83 29.42 50.29 5.24
CA TYR A 83 29.30 49.35 6.38
C TYR A 83 27.83 49.07 6.72
N ALA A 84 26.97 50.11 6.77
CA ALA A 84 25.57 49.96 7.04
C ALA A 84 24.88 49.08 6.00
N SER A 85 25.21 49.28 4.72
CA SER A 85 24.65 48.50 3.59
C SER A 85 25.09 47.03 3.65
N VAL A 86 26.37 46.76 3.90
CA VAL A 86 26.90 45.41 4.03
C VAL A 86 26.24 44.67 5.20
N ILE A 87 26.11 45.32 6.35
CA ILE A 87 25.42 44.74 7.51
C ILE A 87 23.94 44.44 7.18
N ALA A 88 23.24 45.38 6.52
CA ALA A 88 21.85 45.17 6.13
C ALA A 88 21.68 44.01 5.13
N TRP A 89 22.60 43.86 4.19
CA TRP A 89 22.62 42.73 3.26
C TRP A 89 22.90 41.41 3.96
N ILE A 90 23.90 41.34 4.84
CA ILE A 90 24.20 40.13 5.63
C ILE A 90 22.99 39.74 6.49
N TYR A 91 22.32 40.72 7.11
CA TYR A 91 21.10 40.46 7.89
C TYR A 91 19.98 39.92 7.03
N ALA A 92 19.75 40.51 5.85
CA ALA A 92 18.72 40.04 4.93
C ALA A 92 19.01 38.61 4.43
N PHE A 93 20.26 38.34 4.04
CA PHE A 93 20.67 37.02 3.55
C PHE A 93 20.63 35.96 4.66
N GLY A 94 21.10 36.30 5.86
CA GLY A 94 21.03 35.43 7.05
C GLY A 94 19.58 35.06 7.41
N THR A 95 18.65 36.03 7.27
CA THR A 95 17.22 35.75 7.52
C THR A 95 16.61 34.84 6.47
N ILE A 96 17.00 34.98 5.20
CA ILE A 96 16.57 34.06 4.12
C ILE A 96 17.07 32.65 4.41
N LEU A 97 18.34 32.53 4.76
CA LEU A 97 18.94 31.22 5.08
C LEU A 97 18.27 30.58 6.30
N ALA A 98 18.04 31.36 7.35
CA ALA A 98 17.31 30.90 8.54
C ALA A 98 15.87 30.46 8.21
N LEU A 99 15.19 31.17 7.29
CA LEU A 99 13.84 30.78 6.84
C LEU A 99 13.87 29.45 6.08
N VAL A 100 14.84 29.25 5.20
CA VAL A 100 14.98 27.99 4.43
C VAL A 100 15.31 26.81 5.33
N GLN A 101 16.03 27.05 6.43
CA GLN A 101 16.39 26.03 7.43
C GLN A 101 15.31 25.82 8.49
N ASP A 102 14.29 26.67 8.54
CA ASP A 102 13.19 26.55 9.50
C ASP A 102 12.33 25.31 9.20
N ARG A 103 12.26 24.39 10.16
CA ARG A 103 11.46 23.15 10.03
C ARG A 103 10.00 23.43 9.69
N THR A 104 9.38 24.38 10.36
CA THR A 104 7.96 24.74 10.11
C THR A 104 7.73 25.18 8.67
N PHE A 105 8.71 25.88 8.09
CA PHE A 105 8.63 26.31 6.68
C PHE A 105 8.84 25.13 5.73
N GLN A 106 9.75 24.22 6.03
CA GLN A 106 9.99 23.01 5.23
C GLN A 106 8.77 22.09 5.25
N ASP A 107 8.17 21.88 6.44
CA ASP A 107 6.97 21.06 6.62
C ASP A 107 5.79 21.64 5.82
N ALA A 108 5.53 22.95 5.95
CA ALA A 108 4.47 23.60 5.16
C ALA A 108 4.71 23.54 3.64
N LEU A 109 5.97 23.53 3.19
CA LEU A 109 6.33 23.33 1.80
C LEU A 109 6.09 21.88 1.35
N ALA A 110 6.46 20.91 2.19
CA ALA A 110 6.26 19.49 1.93
C ALA A 110 4.76 19.15 1.83
N GLU A 111 3.96 19.61 2.80
CA GLU A 111 2.49 19.46 2.79
C GLU A 111 1.85 20.05 1.52
N ASN A 112 2.26 21.26 1.12
CA ASN A 112 1.73 21.89 -0.09
C ASN A 112 2.15 21.15 -1.38
N ARG A 113 3.38 20.63 -1.45
CA ARG A 113 3.83 19.81 -2.57
C ARG A 113 3.04 18.51 -2.64
N PHE A 114 2.85 17.86 -1.49
CA PHE A 114 2.06 16.66 -1.34
C PHE A 114 0.62 16.90 -1.81
N ALA A 115 -0.10 17.87 -1.22
CA ALA A 115 -1.49 18.18 -1.58
C ALA A 115 -1.66 18.54 -3.06
N ARG A 116 -0.69 19.25 -3.67
CA ARG A 116 -0.72 19.53 -5.12
C ARG A 116 -0.54 18.27 -5.95
N ARG A 117 0.27 17.33 -5.50
CA ARG A 117 0.49 16.05 -6.19
C ARG A 117 -0.77 15.21 -6.17
N ILE A 118 -1.41 15.09 -5.00
CA ILE A 118 -2.68 14.35 -4.83
C ILE A 118 -3.76 14.92 -5.75
N ARG A 119 -3.93 16.25 -5.80
CA ARG A 119 -4.93 16.90 -6.69
C ARG A 119 -4.72 16.62 -8.18
N LYS A 120 -3.52 16.23 -8.59
CA LYS A 120 -3.19 15.91 -9.99
C LYS A 120 -3.36 14.43 -10.34
N MET A 121 -3.56 13.57 -9.34
CA MET A 121 -3.78 12.14 -9.57
C MET A 121 -5.07 11.92 -10.36
N ARG A 122 -4.98 11.15 -11.44
CA ARG A 122 -6.13 10.80 -12.29
C ARG A 122 -6.52 9.34 -12.15
N GLU A 123 -5.57 8.52 -11.77
CA GLU A 123 -5.74 7.09 -11.60
C GLU A 123 -6.32 6.77 -10.21
N PRO A 124 -7.10 5.71 -10.08
CA PRO A 124 -7.62 5.27 -8.78
C PRO A 124 -6.48 4.98 -7.80
N PHE A 125 -6.60 5.44 -6.57
CA PHE A 125 -5.62 5.17 -5.51
C PHE A 125 -6.29 4.79 -4.19
N HIS A 126 -5.54 4.08 -3.36
CA HIS A 126 -5.93 3.72 -2.01
C HIS A 126 -5.17 4.57 -0.98
N LEU A 127 -5.89 5.06 0.02
CA LEU A 127 -5.30 5.82 1.13
C LEU A 127 -5.00 4.86 2.29
N ILE A 128 -3.73 4.77 2.67
CA ILE A 128 -3.26 3.90 3.76
C ILE A 128 -2.84 4.76 4.94
N CYS A 129 -3.49 4.56 6.08
CA CYS A 129 -3.22 5.24 7.34
C CYS A 129 -2.50 4.28 8.29
N GLY A 130 -1.21 4.53 8.52
CA GLY A 130 -0.28 3.68 9.27
C GLY A 130 0.68 2.90 8.37
N TYR A 131 1.98 3.20 8.50
CA TYR A 131 3.08 2.57 7.75
C TYR A 131 4.02 1.79 8.66
N GLY A 132 3.44 0.97 9.55
CA GLY A 132 4.16 -0.07 10.30
C GLY A 132 4.34 -1.32 9.43
N GLU A 133 4.71 -2.47 10.02
CA GLU A 133 4.94 -3.74 9.34
C GLU A 133 3.81 -4.11 8.36
N THR A 134 2.55 -4.07 8.81
CA THR A 134 1.38 -4.39 7.98
C THR A 134 1.19 -3.37 6.85
N GLY A 135 1.37 -2.07 7.15
CA GLY A 135 1.25 -1.00 6.16
C GLY A 135 2.31 -1.12 5.07
N THR A 136 3.56 -1.39 5.45
CA THR A 136 4.68 -1.62 4.55
C THR A 136 4.42 -2.81 3.62
N ALA A 137 4.03 -3.95 4.19
CA ALA A 137 3.69 -5.14 3.41
C ALA A 137 2.52 -4.91 2.44
N LEU A 138 1.48 -4.16 2.89
CA LEU A 138 0.33 -3.82 2.05
C LEU A 138 0.70 -2.89 0.91
N VAL A 139 1.44 -1.82 1.19
CA VAL A 139 1.88 -0.85 0.17
C VAL A 139 2.73 -1.53 -0.89
N LYS A 140 3.71 -2.34 -0.49
CA LYS A 140 4.54 -3.13 -1.41
C LYS A 140 3.67 -4.04 -2.28
N SER A 141 2.76 -4.81 -1.68
CA SER A 141 1.90 -5.75 -2.40
C SER A 141 0.92 -5.07 -3.37
N LEU A 142 0.44 -3.85 -3.08
CA LEU A 142 -0.42 -3.07 -3.95
C LEU A 142 0.37 -2.46 -5.11
N THR A 143 1.53 -1.86 -4.83
CA THR A 143 2.39 -1.24 -5.86
C THR A 143 2.96 -2.26 -6.83
N ASP A 144 3.36 -3.45 -6.37
CA ASP A 144 3.82 -4.55 -7.24
C ASP A 144 2.77 -4.98 -8.27
N ARG A 145 1.48 -4.73 -7.98
CA ARG A 145 0.35 -4.99 -8.87
C ARG A 145 -0.10 -3.77 -9.68
N GLY A 146 0.66 -2.67 -9.62
CA GLY A 146 0.34 -1.43 -10.33
C GLY A 146 -0.84 -0.65 -9.73
N GLN A 147 -1.15 -0.88 -8.44
CA GLN A 147 -2.16 -0.11 -7.71
C GLN A 147 -1.50 1.12 -7.09
N HIS A 148 -2.08 2.30 -7.29
CA HIS A 148 -1.54 3.51 -6.70
C HIS A 148 -1.97 3.65 -5.24
N VAL A 149 -1.05 4.14 -4.43
CA VAL A 149 -1.21 4.26 -2.98
C VAL A 149 -0.79 5.63 -2.51
N VAL A 150 -1.48 6.15 -1.51
CA VAL A 150 -1.10 7.36 -0.75
C VAL A 150 -1.00 6.95 0.71
N VAL A 151 0.06 7.37 1.39
CA VAL A 151 0.32 6.96 2.78
C VAL A 151 0.24 8.17 3.72
N ILE A 152 -0.32 7.94 4.92
CA ILE A 152 -0.21 8.86 6.07
C ILE A 152 0.39 8.06 7.23
N ASP A 153 1.45 8.57 7.83
CA ASP A 153 1.99 8.04 9.09
C ASP A 153 2.45 9.18 10.00
N ILE A 154 2.30 8.98 11.30
CA ILE A 154 2.71 9.95 12.30
C ILE A 154 4.24 9.98 12.48
N ASP A 155 4.91 8.91 12.11
CA ASP A 155 6.36 8.75 12.22
C ASP A 155 7.06 9.30 10.98
N GLU A 156 7.88 10.34 11.19
CA GLU A 156 8.65 11.02 10.14
C GLU A 156 9.69 10.07 9.52
N GLU A 157 10.33 9.22 10.33
CA GLU A 157 11.34 8.27 9.83
C GLU A 157 10.71 7.27 8.85
N ARG A 158 9.54 6.74 9.19
CA ARG A 158 8.80 5.82 8.33
C ARG A 158 8.38 6.45 7.01
N THR A 159 7.89 7.68 7.04
CA THR A 159 7.50 8.40 5.81
C THR A 159 8.69 8.74 4.92
N ASN A 160 9.87 8.98 5.50
CA ASN A 160 11.10 9.20 4.77
C ASN A 160 11.65 7.91 4.13
N VAL A 161 11.56 6.79 4.83
CA VAL A 161 11.99 5.47 4.33
C VAL A 161 11.21 5.06 3.08
N ILE A 162 9.92 5.41 2.95
CA ILE A 162 9.12 5.13 1.74
C ILE A 162 9.80 5.64 0.47
N GLN A 163 10.44 6.81 0.54
CA GLN A 163 11.11 7.42 -0.62
C GLN A 163 12.43 6.72 -1.00
N LEU A 164 12.99 5.92 -0.10
CA LEU A 164 14.24 5.18 -0.26
C LEU A 164 14.00 3.71 -0.63
N GLN A 165 12.79 3.20 -0.42
CA GLN A 165 12.44 1.82 -0.76
C GLN A 165 12.30 1.65 -2.27
N ASP A 166 12.74 0.49 -2.76
CA ASP A 166 12.58 0.08 -4.16
C ASP A 166 11.12 -0.39 -4.41
N LEU A 167 10.21 0.57 -4.44
CA LEU A 167 8.81 0.35 -4.79
C LEU A 167 8.65 0.54 -6.30
N ARG A 168 7.80 -0.27 -6.92
CA ARG A 168 7.54 -0.21 -8.36
C ARG A 168 7.05 1.17 -8.82
N ASP A 169 6.25 1.85 -7.99
CA ASP A 169 5.70 3.17 -8.26
C ASP A 169 6.02 4.13 -7.12
N PHE A 170 6.09 5.42 -7.45
CA PHE A 170 6.27 6.45 -6.45
C PHE A 170 5.03 6.55 -5.54
N VAL A 171 5.22 6.39 -4.24
CA VAL A 171 4.20 6.47 -3.21
C VAL A 171 4.25 7.84 -2.51
N PRO A 172 3.26 8.73 -2.72
CA PRO A 172 3.16 9.95 -1.94
C PRO A 172 2.92 9.63 -0.46
N ALA A 173 3.73 10.19 0.43
CA ALA A 173 3.60 10.02 1.86
C ALA A 173 3.43 11.38 2.56
N LEU A 174 2.54 11.44 3.54
CA LEU A 174 2.31 12.58 4.42
C LEU A 174 2.72 12.20 5.84
N ASN A 175 3.67 12.95 6.41
CA ASN A 175 3.94 12.87 7.84
C ASN A 175 2.82 13.62 8.59
N GLY A 176 2.02 12.90 9.37
CA GLY A 176 0.91 13.48 10.10
C GLY A 176 0.01 12.45 10.77
N ASP A 177 -0.78 12.92 11.73
CA ASP A 177 -1.79 12.12 12.41
C ASP A 177 -3.02 11.93 11.50
N ALA A 178 -3.27 10.69 11.08
CA ALA A 178 -4.44 10.33 10.28
C ALA A 178 -5.77 10.50 11.04
N GLY A 179 -5.75 10.57 12.37
CA GLY A 179 -6.91 10.93 13.18
C GLY A 179 -7.33 12.41 13.02
N VAL A 180 -6.49 13.24 12.40
CA VAL A 180 -6.80 14.64 12.11
C VAL A 180 -7.47 14.75 10.74
N THR A 181 -8.72 15.22 10.72
CA THR A 181 -9.54 15.33 9.51
C THR A 181 -8.86 16.12 8.37
N GLN A 182 -8.07 17.13 8.71
CA GLN A 182 -7.37 17.95 7.74
C GLN A 182 -6.33 17.13 6.95
N HIS A 183 -5.54 16.29 7.62
CA HIS A 183 -4.56 15.43 6.96
C HIS A 183 -5.22 14.42 6.01
N LEU A 184 -6.36 13.85 6.41
CA LEU A 184 -7.15 12.97 5.52
C LEU A 184 -7.64 13.69 4.26
N ARG A 185 -8.08 14.97 4.39
CA ARG A 185 -8.49 15.79 3.24
C ARG A 185 -7.31 16.10 2.32
N GLU A 186 -6.17 16.44 2.88
CA GLU A 186 -4.93 16.73 2.13
C GLU A 186 -4.42 15.49 1.40
N ALA A 187 -4.57 14.32 2.01
CA ALA A 187 -4.25 13.04 1.40
C ALA A 187 -5.29 12.55 0.37
N GLY A 188 -6.35 13.30 0.16
CA GLY A 188 -7.30 13.05 -0.91
C GLY A 188 -8.47 12.15 -0.55
N LEU A 189 -8.90 12.09 0.72
CA LEU A 189 -10.10 11.34 1.14
C LEU A 189 -11.35 11.70 0.32
N GLN A 190 -11.49 12.97 -0.06
CA GLN A 190 -12.61 13.47 -0.88
C GLN A 190 -12.26 13.55 -2.37
N HIS A 191 -11.12 13.02 -2.79
CA HIS A 191 -10.72 13.03 -4.19
C HIS A 191 -11.54 12.01 -4.99
N ARG A 192 -11.98 12.39 -6.19
CA ARG A 192 -12.80 11.52 -7.07
C ARG A 192 -12.14 10.18 -7.43
N SER A 193 -10.80 10.14 -7.41
CA SER A 193 -10.02 8.94 -7.71
C SER A 193 -9.64 8.16 -6.44
N CYS A 194 -10.08 8.58 -5.24
CA CYS A 194 -9.88 7.78 -4.03
C CYS A 194 -10.82 6.57 -4.08
N ALA A 195 -10.23 5.37 -4.21
CA ALA A 195 -10.97 4.12 -4.36
C ALA A 195 -11.27 3.43 -3.02
N GLY A 196 -10.50 3.73 -1.98
CA GLY A 196 -10.68 3.16 -0.66
C GLY A 196 -9.70 3.73 0.37
N ILE A 197 -10.02 3.53 1.64
CA ILE A 197 -9.15 3.88 2.75
C ILE A 197 -8.93 2.68 3.66
N VAL A 198 -7.71 2.54 4.17
CA VAL A 198 -7.33 1.48 5.10
C VAL A 198 -6.68 2.11 6.33
N ALA A 199 -7.28 1.88 7.51
CA ALA A 199 -6.76 2.33 8.79
C ALA A 199 -6.03 1.17 9.49
N LEU A 200 -4.69 1.27 9.58
CA LEU A 200 -3.78 0.24 10.10
C LEU A 200 -2.92 0.73 11.25
N THR A 201 -3.31 1.80 11.91
CA THR A 201 -2.55 2.28 13.06
C THR A 201 -2.63 1.30 14.21
N ASN A 202 -1.68 1.39 15.15
CA ASN A 202 -1.71 0.57 16.37
C ASN A 202 -2.67 1.13 17.43
N ASP A 203 -3.35 2.24 17.12
CA ASP A 203 -4.31 2.89 17.99
C ASP A 203 -5.75 2.67 17.47
N ASN A 204 -6.53 1.93 18.22
CA ASN A 204 -7.92 1.64 17.91
C ASN A 204 -8.81 2.89 17.86
N GLU A 205 -8.53 3.90 18.70
CA GLU A 205 -9.29 5.16 18.71
C GLU A 205 -9.01 5.97 17.43
N ALA A 206 -7.74 6.01 17.01
CA ALA A 206 -7.37 6.62 15.74
C ALA A 206 -8.05 5.90 14.56
N ASN A 207 -8.02 4.57 14.53
CA ASN A 207 -8.65 3.78 13.47
C ASN A 207 -10.18 4.00 13.42
N LEU A 208 -10.85 4.03 14.58
CA LEU A 208 -12.28 4.35 14.69
C LEU A 208 -12.57 5.76 14.16
N LYS A 209 -11.76 6.74 14.54
CA LYS A 209 -11.91 8.14 14.11
C LYS A 209 -11.72 8.29 12.60
N ILE A 210 -10.75 7.56 12.03
CA ILE A 210 -10.53 7.49 10.57
C ILE A 210 -11.76 6.91 9.89
N ALA A 211 -12.33 5.81 10.40
CA ALA A 211 -13.51 5.17 9.84
C ALA A 211 -14.71 6.12 9.82
N ILE A 212 -15.05 6.71 10.96
CA ILE A 212 -16.16 7.66 11.10
C ILE A 212 -15.96 8.85 10.16
N THR A 213 -14.79 9.48 10.19
CA THR A 213 -14.48 10.63 9.33
C THR A 213 -14.63 10.29 7.86
N SER A 214 -14.16 9.11 7.46
CA SER A 214 -14.23 8.65 6.08
C SER A 214 -15.66 8.46 5.59
N LYS A 215 -16.50 7.80 6.38
CA LYS A 215 -17.91 7.59 6.04
C LYS A 215 -18.73 8.89 6.06
N LEU A 216 -18.40 9.83 6.94
CA LEU A 216 -19.07 11.14 6.97
C LEU A 216 -18.70 12.02 5.78
N LEU A 217 -17.42 12.03 5.37
CA LEU A 217 -16.94 12.90 4.30
C LEU A 217 -17.06 12.29 2.90
N ASN A 218 -17.07 10.96 2.80
CA ASN A 218 -17.21 10.21 1.54
C ASN A 218 -17.99 8.90 1.81
N PRO A 219 -19.33 8.93 1.90
CA PRO A 219 -20.14 7.78 2.30
C PRO A 219 -19.99 6.55 1.39
N GLY A 220 -19.70 6.75 0.11
CA GLY A 220 -19.50 5.67 -0.87
C GLY A 220 -18.11 5.05 -0.85
N LEU A 221 -17.19 5.60 -0.08
CA LEU A 221 -15.82 5.10 -0.04
C LEU A 221 -15.75 3.77 0.71
N LYS A 222 -14.99 2.83 0.17
CA LYS A 222 -14.67 1.57 0.83
C LYS A 222 -13.72 1.82 1.99
N VAL A 223 -14.11 1.43 3.20
CA VAL A 223 -13.36 1.65 4.43
C VAL A 223 -13.00 0.30 5.04
N ILE A 224 -11.71 0.06 5.23
CA ILE A 224 -11.18 -1.14 5.91
C ILE A 224 -10.41 -0.67 7.13
N CYS A 225 -10.72 -1.23 8.31
CA CYS A 225 -10.08 -0.86 9.55
C CYS A 225 -9.52 -2.08 10.28
N ARG A 226 -8.37 -1.88 10.91
CA ARG A 226 -7.85 -2.81 11.91
C ARG A 226 -8.56 -2.53 13.24
N ALA A 227 -8.98 -3.61 13.91
CA ALA A 227 -9.43 -3.59 15.30
C ALA A 227 -8.74 -4.73 16.05
N ASP A 228 -8.38 -4.47 17.31
CA ASP A 228 -7.65 -5.44 18.14
C ASP A 228 -8.55 -6.09 19.21
N SER A 229 -9.84 -5.73 19.25
CA SER A 229 -10.80 -6.28 20.20
C SER A 229 -12.23 -6.25 19.65
N GLN A 230 -13.05 -7.16 20.13
CA GLN A 230 -14.44 -7.32 19.70
C GLN A 230 -15.28 -6.07 19.98
N ASP A 231 -15.10 -5.40 21.13
CA ASP A 231 -15.86 -4.18 21.47
C ASP A 231 -15.60 -3.04 20.45
N VAL A 232 -14.34 -2.91 20.02
CA VAL A 232 -13.94 -1.92 19.00
C VAL A 232 -14.47 -2.34 17.62
N GLU A 233 -14.46 -3.61 17.29
CA GLU A 233 -15.02 -4.15 16.06
C GLU A 233 -16.51 -3.85 15.94
N GLU A 234 -17.30 -4.15 16.99
CA GLU A 234 -18.74 -3.87 17.04
C GLU A 234 -19.04 -2.37 16.92
N ASN A 235 -18.22 -1.54 17.55
CA ASN A 235 -18.34 -0.09 17.46
C ASN A 235 -18.06 0.40 16.02
N MET A 236 -16.96 -0.04 15.40
CA MET A 236 -16.64 0.32 14.01
C MET A 236 -17.70 -0.17 13.03
N ALA A 237 -18.25 -1.36 13.23
CA ALA A 237 -19.33 -1.91 12.40
C ALA A 237 -20.60 -1.03 12.45
N SER A 238 -20.93 -0.46 13.62
CA SER A 238 -22.10 0.39 13.79
C SER A 238 -22.06 1.67 12.96
N PHE A 239 -20.88 2.15 12.58
CA PHE A 239 -20.68 3.32 11.72
C PHE A 239 -20.55 3.00 10.24
N GLY A 240 -20.83 1.75 9.83
CA GLY A 240 -20.84 1.34 8.42
C GLY A 240 -19.45 1.13 7.83
N THR A 241 -18.46 0.74 8.65
CA THR A 241 -17.16 0.25 8.16
C THR A 241 -17.37 -1.00 7.32
N ASP A 242 -16.87 -1.04 6.09
CA ASP A 242 -17.16 -2.14 5.15
C ASP A 242 -16.48 -3.44 5.56
N HIS A 243 -15.26 -3.36 6.08
CA HIS A 243 -14.53 -4.52 6.59
C HIS A 243 -13.70 -4.12 7.81
N ILE A 244 -13.76 -4.97 8.82
CA ILE A 244 -12.94 -4.86 10.02
C ILE A 244 -12.05 -6.10 10.06
N VAL A 245 -10.78 -5.88 10.34
CA VAL A 245 -9.77 -6.94 10.34
C VAL A 245 -9.14 -7.01 11.72
N ASP A 246 -9.47 -8.07 12.45
CA ASP A 246 -8.74 -8.46 13.66
C ASP A 246 -7.51 -9.27 13.24
N PRO A 247 -6.29 -8.81 13.56
CA PRO A 247 -5.05 -9.49 13.21
C PRO A 247 -4.97 -10.90 13.81
N PHE A 248 -5.39 -11.04 15.05
CA PHE A 248 -5.22 -12.27 15.82
C PHE A 248 -6.24 -13.33 15.41
N GLU A 249 -7.50 -12.95 15.21
CA GLU A 249 -8.52 -13.84 14.67
C GLU A 249 -8.21 -14.24 13.22
N THR A 250 -7.75 -13.31 12.40
CA THR A 250 -7.34 -13.61 11.01
C THR A 250 -6.25 -14.67 10.99
N PHE A 251 -5.27 -14.54 11.90
CA PHE A 251 -4.20 -15.50 12.03
C PHE A 251 -4.70 -16.87 12.54
N GLY A 252 -5.48 -16.88 13.62
CA GLY A 252 -6.04 -18.13 14.16
C GLY A 252 -6.88 -18.88 13.13
N ASN A 253 -7.66 -18.16 12.32
CA ASN A 253 -8.42 -18.74 11.21
C ASN A 253 -7.52 -19.33 10.14
N HIS A 254 -6.42 -18.65 9.79
CA HIS A 254 -5.46 -19.16 8.81
C HIS A 254 -4.84 -20.49 9.25
N LEU A 255 -4.47 -20.59 10.53
CA LEU A 255 -3.99 -21.86 11.11
C LEU A 255 -5.09 -22.93 11.13
N ALA A 256 -6.32 -22.57 11.52
CA ALA A 256 -7.44 -23.52 11.55
C ALA A 256 -7.73 -24.13 10.18
N VAL A 257 -7.66 -23.33 9.10
CA VAL A 257 -7.82 -23.84 7.73
C VAL A 257 -6.74 -24.85 7.38
N ALA A 258 -5.47 -24.66 7.82
CA ALA A 258 -4.42 -25.63 7.60
C ALA A 258 -4.71 -26.99 8.27
N PHE A 259 -5.41 -26.98 9.42
CA PHE A 259 -5.86 -28.21 10.07
C PHE A 259 -7.08 -28.84 9.41
N GLN A 260 -8.12 -28.04 9.10
CA GLN A 260 -9.41 -28.53 8.63
C GLN A 260 -9.36 -28.97 7.17
N ALA A 261 -8.74 -28.16 6.33
CA ALA A 261 -8.70 -28.29 4.89
C ALA A 261 -7.32 -27.90 4.32
N PRO A 262 -6.30 -28.79 4.48
CA PRO A 262 -4.94 -28.49 4.03
C PRO A 262 -4.83 -28.13 2.57
N CYS A 263 -5.62 -28.76 1.69
CA CYS A 263 -5.63 -28.41 0.28
C CYS A 263 -6.24 -27.03 0.01
N LEU A 264 -7.25 -26.62 0.77
CA LEU A 264 -7.79 -25.27 0.70
C LEU A 264 -6.78 -24.24 1.19
N TYR A 265 -6.07 -24.52 2.29
CA TYR A 265 -4.98 -23.69 2.77
C TYR A 265 -3.91 -23.47 1.69
N LEU A 266 -3.48 -24.55 1.04
CA LEU A 266 -2.53 -24.54 -0.06
C LEU A 266 -3.06 -23.70 -1.24
N LEU A 267 -4.30 -23.94 -1.64
CA LEU A 267 -4.94 -23.22 -2.73
C LEU A 267 -5.04 -21.70 -2.43
N GLN A 268 -5.43 -21.34 -1.22
CA GLN A 268 -5.48 -19.93 -0.79
C GLN A 268 -4.08 -19.28 -0.85
N SER A 269 -3.03 -19.98 -0.41
CA SER A 269 -1.66 -19.45 -0.47
C SER A 269 -1.21 -19.22 -1.92
N TRP A 270 -1.56 -20.11 -2.86
CA TRP A 270 -1.25 -19.93 -4.28
C TRP A 270 -2.04 -18.79 -4.91
N LEU A 271 -3.36 -18.71 -4.67
CA LEU A 271 -4.21 -17.67 -5.26
C LEU A 271 -3.92 -16.26 -4.72
N THR A 272 -3.30 -16.17 -3.54
CA THR A 272 -2.94 -14.88 -2.92
C THR A 272 -1.46 -14.56 -2.98
N GLY A 273 -0.63 -15.47 -3.45
CA GLY A 273 0.83 -15.34 -3.52
C GLY A 273 1.34 -14.26 -4.48
N VAL A 274 2.65 -14.10 -4.52
CA VAL A 274 3.33 -13.19 -5.45
C VAL A 274 3.35 -13.83 -6.84
N ILE A 275 2.82 -13.14 -7.84
CA ILE A 275 2.71 -13.65 -9.20
C ILE A 275 4.10 -14.04 -9.73
N GLY A 276 4.22 -15.27 -10.22
CA GLY A 276 5.45 -15.79 -10.82
C GLY A 276 6.46 -16.37 -9.82
N SER A 277 6.20 -16.29 -8.50
CA SER A 277 6.98 -17.05 -7.50
C SER A 277 6.66 -18.54 -7.59
N ALA A 278 7.53 -19.38 -7.02
CA ALA A 278 7.27 -20.82 -6.92
C ALA A 278 6.02 -21.10 -6.07
N LEU A 279 5.30 -22.16 -6.39
CA LEU A 279 4.19 -22.64 -5.58
C LEU A 279 4.74 -23.13 -4.22
N SER A 280 4.04 -22.80 -3.13
CA SER A 280 4.33 -23.35 -1.82
C SER A 280 3.98 -24.85 -1.77
N GLU A 281 4.74 -25.60 -0.97
CA GLU A 281 4.43 -27.01 -0.71
C GLU A 281 3.25 -27.16 0.25
N PRO A 282 2.51 -28.27 0.17
CA PRO A 282 1.42 -28.54 1.09
C PRO A 282 1.94 -28.79 2.51
N VAL A 283 1.24 -28.26 3.50
CA VAL A 283 1.56 -28.42 4.91
C VAL A 283 0.44 -29.21 5.57
N TYR A 284 0.81 -30.25 6.34
CA TYR A 284 -0.14 -31.13 7.00
C TYR A 284 0.12 -31.15 8.51
N PRO A 285 -0.46 -30.20 9.29
CA PRO A 285 -0.28 -30.20 10.73
C PRO A 285 -0.85 -31.46 11.37
N PRO A 286 -0.12 -32.14 12.31
CA PRO A 286 -0.60 -33.34 12.94
C PRO A 286 -1.80 -33.05 13.85
N ARG A 287 -2.85 -33.88 13.74
CA ARG A 287 -4.09 -33.77 14.54
C ARG A 287 -4.07 -34.66 15.80
N ASP A 288 -3.32 -35.73 15.74
CA ASP A 288 -3.18 -36.68 16.85
C ASP A 288 -2.07 -36.22 17.80
N GLY A 289 -2.33 -36.29 19.11
CA GLY A 289 -1.40 -35.81 20.12
C GLY A 289 -1.77 -34.47 20.73
N HIS A 290 -0.86 -33.91 21.51
CA HIS A 290 -1.04 -32.58 22.10
C HIS A 290 -0.10 -31.56 21.48
N TRP A 291 -0.50 -30.30 21.58
CA TRP A 291 0.28 -29.16 21.10
C TRP A 291 0.76 -28.31 22.26
N ILE A 292 1.91 -27.68 22.10
CA ILE A 292 2.46 -26.70 23.04
C ILE A 292 2.38 -25.32 22.41
N VAL A 293 1.82 -24.33 23.13
CA VAL A 293 1.77 -22.94 22.71
C VAL A 293 2.61 -22.09 23.66
N CYS A 294 3.70 -21.54 23.17
CA CYS A 294 4.57 -20.65 23.93
C CYS A 294 4.15 -19.17 23.69
N GLY A 295 3.72 -18.54 24.81
CA GLY A 295 3.15 -17.19 24.83
C GLY A 295 1.62 -17.20 24.81
N TYR A 296 1.00 -16.54 25.82
CA TYR A 296 -0.46 -16.45 25.98
C TYR A 296 -0.99 -15.02 25.83
N GLY A 297 -0.28 -14.21 25.08
CA GLY A 297 -0.79 -12.92 24.62
C GLY A 297 -1.99 -13.07 23.66
N ARG A 298 -2.43 -11.97 23.03
CA ARG A 298 -3.57 -11.99 22.08
C ARG A 298 -3.43 -13.05 20.99
N PHE A 299 -2.21 -13.20 20.45
CA PHE A 299 -1.88 -14.21 19.46
C PHE A 299 -2.08 -15.65 19.99
N GLY A 300 -1.43 -15.98 21.11
CA GLY A 300 -1.52 -17.31 21.70
C GLY A 300 -2.96 -17.68 22.10
N LYS A 301 -3.73 -16.72 22.61
CA LYS A 301 -5.16 -16.92 22.91
C LYS A 301 -5.98 -17.27 21.67
N ALA A 302 -5.74 -16.59 20.54
CA ALA A 302 -6.43 -16.89 19.29
C ALA A 302 -6.07 -18.30 18.78
N VAL A 303 -4.78 -18.66 18.83
CA VAL A 303 -4.30 -20.00 18.48
C VAL A 303 -4.94 -21.07 19.38
N CYS A 304 -4.89 -20.89 20.70
CA CYS A 304 -5.46 -21.86 21.65
C CYS A 304 -6.96 -22.06 21.42
N ARG A 305 -7.73 -20.99 21.18
CA ARG A 305 -9.17 -21.11 20.86
C ARG A 305 -9.42 -21.95 19.61
N ARG A 306 -8.60 -21.79 18.57
CA ARG A 306 -8.75 -22.55 17.32
C ARG A 306 -8.34 -24.00 17.48
N LEU A 307 -7.22 -24.28 18.15
CA LEU A 307 -6.79 -25.64 18.44
C LEU A 307 -7.82 -26.39 19.33
N ALA A 308 -8.40 -25.70 20.33
CA ALA A 308 -9.47 -26.23 21.14
C ALA A 308 -10.76 -26.56 20.36
N ALA A 309 -11.13 -25.69 19.40
CA ALA A 309 -12.25 -25.92 18.47
C ALA A 309 -12.02 -27.18 17.61
N GLU A 310 -10.78 -27.49 17.26
CA GLU A 310 -10.37 -28.72 16.57
C GLU A 310 -10.22 -29.92 17.52
N LYS A 311 -10.54 -29.77 18.81
CA LYS A 311 -10.41 -30.80 19.87
C LYS A 311 -8.96 -31.26 20.10
N ILE A 312 -8.00 -30.43 19.79
CA ILE A 312 -6.58 -30.65 20.01
C ILE A 312 -6.27 -30.24 21.46
N ARG A 313 -5.64 -31.13 22.23
CA ARG A 313 -5.18 -30.81 23.58
C ARG A 313 -3.99 -29.85 23.53
N VAL A 314 -4.04 -28.77 24.32
CA VAL A 314 -3.02 -27.73 24.32
C VAL A 314 -2.40 -27.57 25.69
N TYR A 315 -1.07 -27.53 25.76
CA TYR A 315 -0.30 -27.04 26.90
C TYR A 315 0.15 -25.62 26.60
N VAL A 316 -0.09 -24.68 27.52
CA VAL A 316 0.32 -23.28 27.35
C VAL A 316 1.52 -23.02 28.25
N ILE A 317 2.57 -22.41 27.67
CA ILE A 317 3.71 -21.91 28.43
C ILE A 317 3.63 -20.38 28.39
N GLU A 318 3.55 -19.73 29.58
CA GLU A 318 3.50 -18.28 29.69
C GLU A 318 4.36 -17.80 30.85
N ALA A 319 5.16 -16.75 30.58
CA ALA A 319 6.10 -16.20 31.56
C ALA A 319 5.44 -15.14 32.48
N HIS A 320 4.41 -14.46 32.01
CA HIS A 320 3.75 -13.33 32.69
C HIS A 320 2.23 -13.45 32.72
N PRO A 321 1.69 -14.52 33.38
CA PRO A 321 0.24 -14.74 33.41
C PRO A 321 -0.54 -13.65 34.16
N GLU A 322 0.12 -12.83 34.96
CA GLU A 322 -0.44 -11.66 35.62
C GLU A 322 -0.81 -10.54 34.61
N GLN A 323 -0.16 -10.50 33.44
CA GLN A 323 -0.42 -9.53 32.37
C GLN A 323 -1.33 -10.11 31.29
N THR A 324 -1.13 -11.37 30.94
CA THR A 324 -1.82 -12.02 29.84
C THR A 324 -3.10 -12.74 30.28
N GLY A 325 -3.28 -12.99 31.57
CA GLY A 325 -4.34 -13.81 32.15
C GLY A 325 -3.96 -15.28 32.19
N GLN A 326 -4.63 -16.02 33.05
CA GLN A 326 -4.38 -17.44 33.24
C GLN A 326 -5.12 -18.28 32.17
N PRO A 327 -4.44 -19.22 31.48
CA PRO A 327 -5.08 -20.11 30.52
C PRO A 327 -6.10 -21.07 31.20
N GLU A 328 -7.15 -21.42 30.46
CA GLU A 328 -8.13 -22.43 30.85
C GLU A 328 -7.63 -23.87 30.60
N SER A 329 -6.59 -24.02 29.76
CA SER A 329 -5.94 -25.30 29.41
C SER A 329 -4.82 -25.66 30.35
N ASP A 330 -4.20 -26.84 30.15
CA ASP A 330 -3.00 -27.24 30.86
C ASP A 330 -1.92 -26.15 30.74
N PHE A 331 -1.40 -25.67 31.88
CA PHE A 331 -0.57 -24.48 31.94
C PHE A 331 0.73 -24.70 32.66
N VAL A 332 1.82 -24.21 32.10
CA VAL A 332 3.15 -24.20 32.70
C VAL A 332 3.62 -22.74 32.83
N HIS A 333 3.96 -22.32 34.03
CA HIS A 333 4.50 -20.99 34.30
C HIS A 333 6.00 -21.02 34.05
N GLY A 334 6.45 -20.29 33.03
CA GLY A 334 7.86 -20.17 32.68
C GLY A 334 8.08 -19.69 31.26
N ARG A 335 9.32 -19.78 30.84
CA ARG A 335 9.73 -19.36 29.48
C ARG A 335 9.92 -20.59 28.60
N GLY A 336 9.30 -20.63 27.44
CA GLY A 336 9.49 -21.69 26.47
C GLY A 336 10.93 -21.82 25.91
N THR A 337 11.80 -20.87 26.22
CA THR A 337 13.24 -20.92 25.89
C THR A 337 14.04 -21.87 26.79
N GLU A 338 13.43 -22.34 27.88
CA GLU A 338 14.10 -23.19 28.87
C GLU A 338 13.66 -24.65 28.68
N ALA A 339 14.63 -25.58 28.58
CA ALA A 339 14.37 -27.00 28.39
C ALA A 339 13.47 -27.60 29.49
N VAL A 340 13.68 -27.19 30.75
CA VAL A 340 12.88 -27.66 31.89
C VAL A 340 11.40 -27.33 31.71
N THR A 341 11.09 -26.09 31.29
CA THR A 341 9.71 -25.63 31.06
C THR A 341 9.03 -26.39 29.92
N LEU A 342 9.78 -26.69 28.85
CA LEU A 342 9.29 -27.51 27.74
C LEU A 342 9.05 -28.96 28.16
N GLN A 343 9.91 -29.52 29.03
CA GLN A 343 9.73 -30.87 29.60
C GLN A 343 8.51 -30.95 30.52
N GLU A 344 8.26 -29.92 31.36
CA GLU A 344 7.04 -29.82 32.16
C GLU A 344 5.76 -29.78 31.30
N ALA A 345 5.86 -29.20 30.07
CA ALA A 345 4.79 -29.23 29.08
C ALA A 345 4.76 -30.52 28.24
N ALA A 346 5.52 -31.54 28.63
CA ALA A 346 5.60 -32.88 28.01
C ALA A 346 6.01 -32.82 26.51
N ILE A 347 7.04 -32.04 26.17
CA ILE A 347 7.53 -31.82 24.80
C ILE A 347 7.90 -33.13 24.08
N GLU A 348 8.41 -34.13 24.78
CA GLU A 348 8.85 -35.40 24.20
C GLU A 348 7.71 -36.19 23.53
N GLY A 349 6.47 -35.99 23.99
CA GLY A 349 5.27 -36.59 23.39
C GLY A 349 4.39 -35.62 22.64
N ALA A 350 4.83 -34.38 22.46
CA ALA A 350 4.07 -33.38 21.73
C ALA A 350 4.10 -33.64 20.22
N ALA A 351 2.96 -33.46 19.56
CA ALA A 351 2.84 -33.55 18.11
C ALA A 351 3.24 -32.24 17.42
N GLY A 352 3.00 -31.09 18.06
CA GLY A 352 3.33 -29.80 17.52
C GLY A 352 3.61 -28.74 18.58
N LEU A 353 4.30 -27.69 18.15
CA LEU A 353 4.64 -26.53 18.97
C LEU A 353 4.42 -25.25 18.19
N VAL A 354 3.87 -24.25 18.88
CA VAL A 354 3.74 -22.88 18.38
C VAL A 354 4.66 -21.96 19.18
N ALA A 355 5.74 -21.47 18.57
CA ALA A 355 6.58 -20.40 19.12
C ALA A 355 5.92 -19.06 18.79
N GLY A 356 5.07 -18.55 19.69
CA GLY A 356 4.12 -17.47 19.42
C GLY A 356 4.34 -16.19 20.22
N THR A 357 5.55 -15.95 20.75
CA THR A 357 5.86 -14.73 21.49
C THR A 357 5.99 -13.51 20.58
N ASP A 358 6.02 -12.33 21.13
CA ASP A 358 6.22 -11.05 20.43
C ASP A 358 7.70 -10.72 20.15
N ASN A 359 8.60 -11.67 20.40
CA ASN A 359 10.04 -11.49 20.20
C ASN A 359 10.61 -12.64 19.36
N ASP A 360 11.19 -12.34 18.21
CA ASP A 360 11.70 -13.32 17.25
C ASP A 360 12.91 -14.10 17.80
N ALA A 361 13.78 -13.46 18.59
CA ALA A 361 14.90 -14.15 19.22
C ALA A 361 14.41 -15.22 20.24
N ASN A 362 13.36 -14.90 21.00
CA ASN A 362 12.72 -15.87 21.88
C ASN A 362 12.09 -17.01 21.07
N ASN A 363 11.39 -16.71 19.98
CA ASN A 363 10.75 -17.70 19.12
C ASN A 363 11.80 -18.65 18.50
N LEU A 364 12.92 -18.12 18.03
CA LEU A 364 14.05 -18.93 17.53
C LEU A 364 14.62 -19.84 18.63
N SER A 365 14.87 -19.28 19.82
CA SER A 365 15.38 -20.06 20.97
C SER A 365 14.43 -21.19 21.37
N ILE A 366 13.11 -20.90 21.39
CA ILE A 366 12.08 -21.89 21.67
C ILE A 366 12.15 -23.05 20.67
N VAL A 367 12.21 -22.73 19.37
CA VAL A 367 12.24 -23.76 18.32
C VAL A 367 13.51 -24.60 18.40
N MET A 368 14.67 -23.99 18.61
CA MET A 368 15.94 -24.70 18.72
C MET A 368 15.94 -25.64 19.92
N THR A 369 15.53 -25.18 21.11
CA THR A 369 15.45 -26.01 22.33
C THR A 369 14.41 -27.13 22.19
N ALA A 370 13.25 -26.83 21.58
CA ALA A 370 12.20 -27.81 21.37
C ALA A 370 12.64 -28.96 20.44
N ARG A 371 13.34 -28.65 19.33
CA ARG A 371 13.86 -29.66 18.39
C ARG A 371 14.99 -30.49 18.95
N GLU A 372 15.78 -29.96 19.87
CA GLU A 372 16.78 -30.73 20.59
C GLU A 372 16.12 -31.80 21.49
N LEU A 373 14.96 -31.48 22.08
CA LEU A 373 14.20 -32.40 22.93
C LEU A 373 13.28 -33.34 22.14
N ASN A 374 12.74 -32.88 21.02
CA ASN A 374 11.85 -33.67 20.15
C ASN A 374 12.12 -33.30 18.67
N PRO A 375 12.99 -34.09 17.98
CA PRO A 375 13.34 -33.80 16.57
C PRO A 375 12.18 -33.95 15.57
N ASP A 376 11.17 -34.75 15.86
CA ASP A 376 10.02 -35.04 14.98
C ASP A 376 8.86 -34.06 15.18
N LEU A 377 9.08 -33.04 16.00
CA LEU A 377 8.07 -32.03 16.34
C LEU A 377 7.67 -31.18 15.13
N PHE A 378 6.37 -31.07 14.87
CA PHE A 378 5.85 -30.10 13.95
C PHE A 378 5.93 -28.68 14.53
N VAL A 379 6.61 -27.78 13.87
CA VAL A 379 6.93 -26.47 14.43
C VAL A 379 6.26 -25.35 13.63
N VAL A 380 5.45 -24.55 14.35
CA VAL A 380 4.93 -23.26 13.86
C VAL A 380 5.68 -22.14 14.55
N ILE A 381 6.31 -21.27 13.80
CA ILE A 381 7.02 -20.10 14.33
C ILE A 381 6.33 -18.81 13.91
N ARG A 382 6.12 -17.89 14.85
CA ARG A 382 5.68 -16.52 14.57
C ARG A 382 6.88 -15.66 14.25
N GLN A 383 6.84 -15.00 13.11
CA GLN A 383 7.77 -13.94 12.71
C GLN A 383 7.13 -12.57 12.97
N ASN A 384 7.78 -11.72 13.75
CA ASN A 384 7.28 -10.40 14.09
C ASN A 384 7.84 -9.32 13.15
N GLU A 385 9.13 -9.41 12.83
CA GLU A 385 9.85 -8.45 12.00
C GLU A 385 10.28 -9.08 10.67
N HIS A 386 10.08 -8.36 9.58
CA HIS A 386 10.44 -8.83 8.22
C HIS A 386 11.95 -9.03 8.07
N ASP A 387 12.75 -8.19 8.71
CA ASP A 387 14.22 -8.24 8.65
C ASP A 387 14.81 -9.55 9.20
N ASN A 388 14.04 -10.31 9.97
CA ASN A 388 14.44 -11.59 10.52
C ASN A 388 14.09 -12.81 9.62
N GLU A 389 13.59 -12.59 8.39
CA GLU A 389 13.12 -13.65 7.49
C GLU A 389 14.19 -14.71 7.19
N ASP A 390 15.42 -14.28 6.91
CA ASP A 390 16.52 -15.21 6.60
C ASP A 390 16.84 -16.15 7.77
N ILE A 391 16.86 -15.63 8.99
CA ILE A 391 17.19 -16.40 10.20
C ILE A 391 16.04 -17.36 10.54
N ILE A 392 14.80 -16.89 10.44
CA ILE A 392 13.61 -17.69 10.72
C ILE A 392 13.44 -18.80 9.68
N THR A 393 13.75 -18.51 8.41
CA THR A 393 13.76 -19.53 7.36
C THR A 393 14.86 -20.58 7.61
N ALA A 394 16.04 -20.15 8.05
CA ALA A 394 17.15 -21.05 8.32
C ALA A 394 16.89 -22.04 9.48
N VAL A 395 16.02 -21.71 10.43
CA VAL A 395 15.65 -22.63 11.52
C VAL A 395 14.81 -23.80 11.03
N GLY A 396 14.26 -23.71 9.82
CA GLY A 396 13.56 -24.78 9.12
C GLY A 396 12.24 -25.18 9.81
N ALA A 397 11.47 -24.22 10.32
CA ALA A 397 10.14 -24.47 10.85
C ALA A 397 9.19 -24.99 9.75
N ASP A 398 8.25 -25.89 10.11
CA ASP A 398 7.29 -26.46 9.18
C ASP A 398 6.28 -25.41 8.68
N MET A 399 5.99 -24.42 9.51
CA MET A 399 5.12 -23.31 9.17
C MET A 399 5.65 -22.01 9.76
N ILE A 400 5.92 -21.03 8.89
CA ILE A 400 6.28 -19.67 9.29
C ILE A 400 5.05 -18.79 9.20
N MET A 401 4.71 -18.15 10.29
CA MET A 401 3.55 -17.28 10.39
C MET A 401 3.97 -15.83 10.54
N HIS A 402 3.75 -15.06 9.51
CA HIS A 402 4.01 -13.62 9.47
C HIS A 402 2.69 -12.85 9.58
N PRO A 403 2.23 -12.42 10.78
CA PRO A 403 0.91 -11.82 10.98
C PRO A 403 0.68 -10.59 10.08
N SER A 404 1.69 -9.72 9.96
CA SER A 404 1.59 -8.52 9.14
C SER A 404 1.39 -8.82 7.66
N ALA A 405 2.06 -9.83 7.12
CA ALA A 405 1.90 -10.26 5.73
C ALA A 405 0.53 -10.90 5.48
N ILE A 406 0.05 -11.74 6.41
CA ILE A 406 -1.28 -12.38 6.33
C ILE A 406 -2.38 -11.31 6.29
N ILE A 407 -2.30 -10.31 7.17
CA ILE A 407 -3.27 -9.21 7.24
C ILE A 407 -3.19 -8.34 5.99
N ALA A 408 -1.98 -7.94 5.59
CA ALA A 408 -1.77 -7.16 4.38
C ALA A 408 -2.34 -7.86 3.15
N ASN A 409 -2.14 -9.17 3.05
CA ASN A 409 -2.68 -9.99 1.97
C ASN A 409 -4.21 -10.06 1.99
N LYS A 410 -4.82 -10.25 3.16
CA LYS A 410 -6.28 -10.22 3.34
C LYS A 410 -6.86 -8.86 2.91
N ILE A 411 -6.27 -7.77 3.36
CA ILE A 411 -6.71 -6.42 3.01
C ILE A 411 -6.54 -6.17 1.51
N ARG A 412 -5.43 -6.57 0.92
CA ARG A 412 -5.20 -6.48 -0.51
C ARG A 412 -6.27 -7.23 -1.31
N VAL A 413 -6.59 -8.45 -0.91
CA VAL A 413 -7.67 -9.24 -1.56
C VAL A 413 -9.00 -8.51 -1.45
N LEU A 414 -9.34 -7.98 -0.29
CA LEU A 414 -10.56 -7.21 -0.08
C LEU A 414 -10.61 -5.95 -0.96
N LEU A 415 -9.47 -5.28 -1.20
CA LEU A 415 -9.41 -4.06 -2.02
C LEU A 415 -9.43 -4.35 -3.52
N ALA A 416 -8.55 -5.25 -3.96
CA ALA A 416 -8.23 -5.45 -5.36
C ALA A 416 -9.00 -6.61 -6.03
N THR A 417 -9.36 -7.64 -5.26
CA THR A 417 -9.98 -8.87 -5.75
C THR A 417 -11.06 -9.38 -4.78
N PRO A 418 -12.14 -8.62 -4.54
CA PRO A 418 -13.19 -9.00 -3.58
C PRO A 418 -13.88 -10.33 -3.91
N MET A 419 -14.00 -10.72 -5.18
CA MET A 419 -14.52 -12.03 -5.56
C MET A 419 -13.62 -13.19 -5.11
N LEU A 420 -12.30 -12.97 -4.96
CA LEU A 420 -11.40 -13.99 -4.42
C LEU A 420 -11.69 -14.26 -2.93
N TYR A 421 -12.02 -13.21 -2.17
CA TYR A 421 -12.45 -13.37 -0.79
C TYR A 421 -13.78 -14.14 -0.69
N GLU A 422 -14.75 -13.82 -1.57
CA GLU A 422 -16.02 -14.53 -1.68
C GLU A 422 -15.81 -16.00 -2.06
N PHE A 423 -14.98 -16.27 -3.07
CA PHE A 423 -14.59 -17.62 -3.46
C PHE A 423 -13.99 -18.40 -2.28
N ALA A 424 -13.02 -17.82 -1.57
CA ALA A 424 -12.38 -18.47 -0.43
C ALA A 424 -13.38 -18.77 0.70
N SER A 425 -14.36 -17.90 0.92
CA SER A 425 -15.42 -18.09 1.91
C SER A 425 -16.39 -19.22 1.52
N LEU A 426 -16.76 -19.32 0.25
CA LEU A 426 -17.62 -20.40 -0.27
C LEU A 426 -16.89 -21.74 -0.25
N ALA A 427 -15.61 -21.75 -0.62
CA ALA A 427 -14.79 -22.98 -0.65
C ALA A 427 -14.58 -23.62 0.75
N LEU A 428 -14.78 -22.87 1.83
CA LEU A 428 -14.77 -23.43 3.20
C LEU A 428 -15.91 -24.40 3.49
N TYR A 429 -17.00 -24.33 2.74
CA TYR A 429 -18.15 -25.23 2.86
C TYR A 429 -18.02 -26.49 2.00
N GLU A 430 -17.03 -26.52 1.11
CA GLU A 430 -16.76 -27.68 0.26
C GLU A 430 -15.85 -28.70 0.98
N ALA A 431 -15.88 -29.95 0.54
CA ALA A 431 -14.99 -30.99 1.07
C ALA A 431 -13.53 -30.71 0.70
N ASP A 432 -12.55 -31.05 1.57
CA ASP A 432 -11.14 -30.83 1.28
C ASP A 432 -10.67 -31.58 0.00
N SER A 433 -11.27 -32.73 -0.31
CA SER A 433 -11.03 -33.44 -1.57
C SER A 433 -11.35 -32.60 -2.82
N TRP A 434 -12.39 -31.76 -2.77
CA TRP A 434 -12.72 -30.80 -3.83
C TRP A 434 -11.61 -29.76 -3.98
N SER A 435 -11.10 -29.23 -2.86
CA SER A 435 -9.97 -28.28 -2.85
C SER A 435 -8.69 -28.92 -3.37
N CYS A 436 -8.43 -30.21 -3.04
CA CYS A 436 -7.28 -30.96 -3.57
C CYS A 436 -7.36 -31.14 -5.09
N GLU A 437 -8.53 -31.49 -5.61
CA GLU A 437 -8.73 -31.61 -7.05
C GLU A 437 -8.51 -30.26 -7.76
N LEU A 438 -9.04 -29.17 -7.21
CA LEU A 438 -8.84 -27.84 -7.76
C LEU A 438 -7.37 -27.42 -7.69
N ALA A 439 -6.69 -27.67 -6.58
CA ALA A 439 -5.25 -27.38 -6.45
C ALA A 439 -4.43 -28.14 -7.50
N SER A 440 -4.73 -29.41 -7.72
CA SER A 440 -4.09 -30.21 -8.79
C SER A 440 -4.33 -29.64 -10.18
N ARG A 441 -5.56 -29.18 -10.47
CA ARG A 441 -5.90 -28.53 -11.76
C ARG A 441 -5.15 -27.21 -11.92
N VAL A 442 -5.06 -26.39 -10.86
CA VAL A 442 -4.35 -25.11 -10.90
C VAL A 442 -2.85 -25.34 -11.12
N SER A 443 -2.20 -26.25 -10.37
CA SER A 443 -0.79 -26.60 -10.57
C SER A 443 -0.49 -27.02 -12.01
N GLY A 444 -1.33 -27.88 -12.58
CA GLY A 444 -1.20 -28.33 -13.97
C GLY A 444 -1.29 -27.20 -15.02
N LEU A 445 -1.97 -26.09 -14.71
CA LEU A 445 -2.10 -24.94 -15.62
C LEU A 445 -0.90 -23.98 -15.57
N VAL A 446 -0.23 -23.85 -14.42
CA VAL A 446 0.72 -22.73 -14.16
C VAL A 446 2.18 -23.17 -14.07
N ARG A 447 2.49 -24.45 -14.29
CA ARG A 447 3.86 -24.98 -14.30
C ARG A 447 4.67 -24.55 -13.06
N ASP A 448 4.13 -24.83 -11.87
CA ASP A 448 4.76 -24.59 -10.56
C ASP A 448 5.02 -23.11 -10.21
N GLN A 449 4.30 -22.20 -10.84
CA GLN A 449 4.33 -20.78 -10.50
C GLN A 449 2.98 -20.29 -9.99
N VAL A 450 3.02 -19.32 -9.08
CA VAL A 450 1.81 -18.65 -8.57
C VAL A 450 1.01 -18.07 -9.73
N PRO A 451 -0.31 -18.42 -9.86
CA PRO A 451 -1.16 -18.01 -10.96
C PRO A 451 -1.48 -16.52 -10.96
N HIS A 452 -1.81 -16.02 -12.14
CA HIS A 452 -2.51 -14.75 -12.24
C HIS A 452 -3.98 -14.92 -11.87
N ILE A 453 -4.51 -13.95 -11.11
CA ILE A 453 -5.93 -13.85 -10.77
C ILE A 453 -6.45 -12.52 -11.31
N ARG A 454 -7.61 -12.58 -11.97
CA ARG A 454 -8.32 -11.38 -12.43
C ARG A 454 -9.80 -11.49 -12.21
N GLU A 455 -10.39 -10.35 -11.88
CA GLU A 455 -11.82 -10.15 -11.91
C GLU A 455 -12.21 -9.39 -13.18
N TRP A 456 -13.25 -9.85 -13.84
CA TRP A 456 -13.87 -9.14 -14.96
C TRP A 456 -15.36 -9.01 -14.75
N THR A 457 -15.89 -7.84 -15.16
CA THR A 457 -17.33 -7.63 -15.30
C THR A 457 -17.66 -7.61 -16.78
N ILE A 458 -18.75 -8.26 -17.15
CA ILE A 458 -19.24 -8.21 -18.54
C ILE A 458 -19.96 -6.89 -18.76
N ASP A 459 -19.18 -5.87 -19.08
CA ASP A 459 -19.64 -4.50 -19.33
C ASP A 459 -18.96 -3.88 -20.56
N ALA A 460 -19.42 -2.70 -20.94
CA ALA A 460 -18.91 -1.99 -22.11
C ALA A 460 -17.45 -1.49 -21.96
N GLN A 461 -16.91 -1.41 -20.74
CA GLN A 461 -15.56 -0.90 -20.48
C GLN A 461 -14.52 -2.03 -20.47
N GLN A 462 -14.80 -3.11 -19.74
CA GLN A 462 -13.84 -4.19 -19.54
C GLN A 462 -13.89 -5.25 -20.65
N THR A 463 -15.09 -5.54 -21.19
CA THR A 463 -15.32 -6.61 -22.16
C THR A 463 -16.20 -6.14 -23.33
N PRO A 464 -15.80 -5.10 -24.09
CA PRO A 464 -16.69 -4.40 -25.03
C PRO A 464 -17.30 -5.32 -26.11
N ALA A 465 -16.54 -6.26 -26.67
CA ALA A 465 -17.06 -7.16 -27.70
C ALA A 465 -18.03 -8.20 -27.12
N LEU A 466 -17.70 -8.75 -25.95
CA LEU A 466 -18.57 -9.72 -25.27
C LEU A 466 -19.86 -9.05 -24.80
N HIS A 467 -19.75 -7.87 -24.19
CA HIS A 467 -20.89 -7.05 -23.78
C HIS A 467 -21.84 -6.77 -24.96
N ALA A 468 -21.30 -6.31 -26.09
CA ALA A 468 -22.11 -6.02 -27.29
C ALA A 468 -22.79 -7.30 -27.83
N HIS A 469 -22.10 -8.44 -27.82
CA HIS A 469 -22.63 -9.71 -28.25
C HIS A 469 -23.79 -10.18 -27.36
N CYS A 470 -23.61 -10.21 -26.03
CA CYS A 470 -24.64 -10.60 -25.08
C CYS A 470 -25.83 -9.62 -25.08
N SER A 471 -25.58 -8.30 -25.21
CA SER A 471 -26.65 -7.29 -25.32
C SER A 471 -27.52 -7.45 -26.56
N ALA A 472 -26.96 -8.03 -27.63
CA ALA A 472 -27.72 -8.39 -28.85
C ALA A 472 -28.45 -9.74 -28.75
N GLY A 473 -28.47 -10.39 -27.58
CA GLY A 473 -29.09 -11.71 -27.36
C GLY A 473 -28.25 -12.88 -27.87
N GLY A 474 -26.95 -12.67 -28.08
CA GLY A 474 -26.01 -13.73 -28.45
C GLY A 474 -25.63 -14.60 -27.26
N GLU A 475 -25.56 -15.90 -27.47
CA GLU A 475 -25.13 -16.90 -26.50
C GLU A 475 -23.59 -16.99 -26.49
N PHE A 476 -22.98 -17.00 -25.30
CA PHE A 476 -21.55 -17.17 -25.10
C PHE A 476 -21.29 -17.90 -23.80
N SER A 477 -20.54 -18.99 -23.84
CA SER A 477 -20.32 -19.84 -22.67
C SER A 477 -18.94 -19.63 -22.02
N VAL A 478 -18.77 -20.15 -20.79
CA VAL A 478 -17.46 -20.26 -20.12
C VAL A 478 -16.50 -21.07 -21.02
N GLY A 479 -16.98 -22.11 -21.68
CA GLY A 479 -16.18 -22.91 -22.62
C GLY A 479 -15.64 -22.09 -23.79
N ASP A 480 -16.47 -21.18 -24.34
CA ASP A 480 -16.04 -20.28 -25.42
C ASP A 480 -14.99 -19.27 -24.90
N LEU A 481 -15.16 -18.74 -23.68
CA LEU A 481 -14.20 -17.83 -23.06
C LEU A 481 -12.81 -18.46 -22.91
N LEU A 482 -12.77 -19.74 -22.60
CA LEU A 482 -11.54 -20.50 -22.36
C LEU A 482 -10.94 -21.14 -23.62
N ARG A 483 -11.51 -20.91 -24.81
CA ARG A 483 -10.92 -21.37 -26.08
C ARG A 483 -9.80 -20.44 -26.51
N ASP A 484 -8.75 -21.04 -27.08
CA ASP A 484 -7.64 -20.28 -27.65
C ASP A 484 -8.10 -19.56 -28.94
N PRO A 485 -7.97 -18.22 -29.00
CA PRO A 485 -8.37 -17.44 -30.17
C PRO A 485 -7.50 -17.67 -31.43
N TRP A 486 -6.32 -18.30 -31.27
CA TRP A 486 -5.45 -18.67 -32.40
C TRP A 486 -5.50 -20.16 -32.75
N GLN A 487 -5.78 -20.99 -31.76
CA GLN A 487 -5.88 -22.45 -31.91
C GLN A 487 -7.21 -22.93 -31.28
N ARG A 488 -8.32 -22.68 -31.94
CA ARG A 488 -9.69 -22.85 -31.42
C ARG A 488 -9.96 -24.21 -30.76
N TYR A 489 -9.26 -25.25 -31.18
CA TYR A 489 -9.42 -26.61 -30.64
C TYR A 489 -8.68 -26.80 -29.30
N GLU A 490 -7.79 -25.90 -28.94
CA GLU A 490 -7.08 -25.91 -27.68
C GLU A 490 -7.78 -25.03 -26.64
N ARG A 491 -7.62 -25.40 -25.39
CA ARG A 491 -8.09 -24.59 -24.26
C ARG A 491 -6.96 -23.77 -23.69
N LEU A 492 -7.29 -22.58 -23.29
CA LEU A 492 -6.37 -21.71 -22.56
C LEU A 492 -6.08 -22.30 -21.17
N PRO A 493 -4.83 -22.18 -20.68
CA PRO A 493 -4.47 -22.58 -19.32
C PRO A 493 -5.06 -21.59 -18.30
N ALA A 494 -6.36 -21.67 -18.09
CA ALA A 494 -7.14 -20.87 -17.16
C ALA A 494 -8.38 -21.64 -16.68
N ILE A 495 -8.86 -21.28 -15.49
CA ILE A 495 -10.09 -21.78 -14.86
C ILE A 495 -10.92 -20.57 -14.42
N VAL A 496 -12.23 -20.60 -14.66
CA VAL A 496 -13.19 -19.70 -14.02
C VAL A 496 -13.52 -20.27 -12.65
N LEU A 497 -13.10 -19.57 -11.60
CA LEU A 497 -13.29 -20.01 -10.21
C LEU A 497 -14.68 -19.68 -9.68
N LEU A 498 -15.22 -18.52 -10.09
CA LEU A 498 -16.50 -18.01 -9.61
C LEU A 498 -17.15 -17.15 -10.69
N VAL A 499 -18.44 -17.36 -10.91
CA VAL A 499 -19.32 -16.45 -11.64
C VAL A 499 -20.36 -15.89 -10.68
N ARG A 500 -20.58 -14.58 -10.69
CA ARG A 500 -21.65 -13.94 -9.93
C ARG A 500 -22.64 -13.30 -10.86
N ARG A 501 -23.89 -13.78 -10.80
CA ARG A 501 -25.03 -13.28 -11.57
C ARG A 501 -26.11 -12.82 -10.64
N ASP A 502 -26.58 -11.58 -10.78
CA ASP A 502 -27.69 -10.99 -10.00
C ASP A 502 -27.59 -11.18 -8.48
N GLY A 503 -26.36 -11.36 -7.97
CA GLY A 503 -26.10 -11.62 -6.57
C GLY A 503 -25.86 -13.09 -6.22
N ASP A 504 -26.19 -14.02 -7.07
CA ASP A 504 -26.01 -15.47 -6.85
C ASP A 504 -24.64 -15.95 -7.32
N PRO A 505 -23.81 -16.55 -6.43
CA PRO A 505 -22.51 -17.09 -6.79
C PRO A 505 -22.62 -18.51 -7.36
N VAL A 506 -21.93 -18.78 -8.46
CA VAL A 506 -21.74 -20.11 -9.05
C VAL A 506 -20.27 -20.48 -8.94
N LEU A 507 -19.97 -21.42 -8.04
CA LEU A 507 -18.62 -21.90 -7.78
C LEU A 507 -18.20 -22.92 -8.83
N LEU A 508 -17.01 -22.76 -9.43
CA LEU A 508 -16.47 -23.58 -10.53
C LEU A 508 -17.51 -23.87 -11.62
N PRO A 509 -18.02 -22.85 -12.34
CA PRO A 509 -19.06 -23.04 -13.33
C PRO A 509 -18.63 -24.04 -14.40
N ASP A 510 -19.60 -24.83 -14.90
CA ASP A 510 -19.38 -25.74 -16.00
C ASP A 510 -19.06 -24.96 -17.29
N LEU A 511 -18.39 -25.64 -18.21
CA LEU A 511 -18.02 -25.03 -19.51
C LEU A 511 -19.21 -24.58 -20.35
N GLU A 512 -20.36 -25.18 -20.12
CA GLU A 512 -21.62 -24.87 -20.80
C GLU A 512 -22.39 -23.73 -20.13
N THR A 513 -21.90 -23.25 -18.97
CA THR A 513 -22.51 -22.12 -18.30
C THR A 513 -22.47 -20.88 -19.20
N GLU A 514 -23.64 -20.39 -19.55
CA GLU A 514 -23.81 -19.19 -20.36
C GLU A 514 -23.41 -17.94 -19.55
N LEU A 515 -22.80 -16.98 -20.22
CA LEU A 515 -22.39 -15.71 -19.67
C LEU A 515 -23.30 -14.58 -20.17
N GLY A 516 -23.68 -13.68 -19.26
CA GLY A 516 -24.60 -12.57 -19.53
C GLY A 516 -24.03 -11.20 -19.19
N VAL A 517 -24.71 -10.15 -19.63
CA VAL A 517 -24.38 -8.77 -19.28
C VAL A 517 -24.52 -8.57 -17.77
N GLY A 518 -23.51 -7.96 -17.15
CA GLY A 518 -23.47 -7.73 -15.70
C GLY A 518 -22.85 -8.87 -14.89
N ASP A 519 -22.62 -10.06 -15.49
CA ASP A 519 -21.93 -11.14 -14.81
C ASP A 519 -20.52 -10.70 -14.40
N ARG A 520 -20.12 -11.07 -13.19
CA ARG A 520 -18.76 -10.88 -12.69
C ARG A 520 -18.06 -12.23 -12.64
N LEU A 521 -16.83 -12.26 -13.14
CA LEU A 521 -16.03 -13.47 -13.31
C LEU A 521 -14.76 -13.38 -12.49
N LEU A 522 -14.44 -14.39 -11.69
CA LEU A 522 -13.13 -14.60 -11.10
C LEU A 522 -12.40 -15.68 -11.88
N ILE A 523 -11.27 -15.33 -12.48
CA ILE A 523 -10.50 -16.23 -13.34
C ILE A 523 -9.08 -16.40 -12.78
N CYS A 524 -8.62 -17.65 -12.76
CA CYS A 524 -7.27 -18.06 -12.40
C CYS A 524 -6.58 -18.66 -13.62
N GLY A 525 -5.31 -18.32 -13.88
CA GLY A 525 -4.58 -18.91 -15.01
C GLY A 525 -3.20 -18.31 -15.26
N SER A 526 -2.60 -18.69 -16.38
CA SER A 526 -1.30 -18.14 -16.80
C SER A 526 -1.44 -16.73 -17.40
N GLY A 527 -0.37 -15.93 -17.36
CA GLY A 527 -0.37 -14.59 -17.97
C GLY A 527 -0.69 -14.60 -19.47
N VAL A 528 -0.28 -15.66 -20.19
CA VAL A 528 -0.58 -15.84 -21.61
C VAL A 528 -2.09 -16.05 -21.82
N ALA A 529 -2.74 -16.84 -20.96
CA ALA A 529 -4.18 -17.05 -21.04
C ALA A 529 -4.94 -15.72 -20.92
N PHE A 530 -4.58 -14.88 -19.97
CA PHE A 530 -5.22 -13.57 -19.79
C PHE A 530 -5.05 -12.64 -20.99
N THR A 531 -3.89 -12.62 -21.61
CA THR A 531 -3.69 -11.86 -22.84
C THR A 531 -4.63 -12.32 -23.94
N ARG A 532 -4.74 -13.63 -24.14
CA ARG A 532 -5.60 -14.24 -25.17
C ARG A 532 -7.08 -14.05 -24.88
N ILE A 533 -7.51 -14.20 -23.62
CA ILE A 533 -8.91 -13.93 -23.22
C ILE A 533 -9.24 -12.44 -23.47
N THR A 534 -8.33 -11.53 -23.11
CA THR A 534 -8.53 -10.10 -23.38
C THR A 534 -8.77 -9.81 -24.86
N TRP A 535 -8.05 -10.49 -25.76
CA TRP A 535 -8.31 -10.39 -27.19
C TRP A 535 -9.71 -10.85 -27.57
N THR A 536 -10.16 -11.99 -27.05
CA THR A 536 -11.50 -12.54 -27.32
C THR A 536 -12.60 -11.58 -26.86
N VAL A 537 -12.51 -11.06 -25.63
CA VAL A 537 -13.57 -10.21 -25.05
C VAL A 537 -13.58 -8.78 -25.58
N SER A 538 -12.45 -8.32 -26.16
CA SER A 538 -12.28 -6.95 -26.66
C SER A 538 -12.55 -6.82 -28.16
N HIS A 539 -12.43 -7.89 -28.95
CA HIS A 539 -12.52 -7.83 -30.41
C HIS A 539 -13.66 -8.72 -30.93
N ALA A 540 -14.68 -8.11 -31.51
CA ALA A 540 -15.86 -8.80 -32.03
C ALA A 540 -15.53 -9.91 -33.04
N HIS A 541 -14.52 -9.71 -33.88
CA HIS A 541 -14.09 -10.69 -34.87
C HIS A 541 -13.48 -11.93 -34.21
N THR A 542 -12.62 -11.74 -33.20
CA THR A 542 -12.01 -12.83 -32.43
C THR A 542 -13.07 -13.62 -31.67
N LEU A 543 -14.00 -12.92 -31.03
CA LEU A 543 -15.13 -13.51 -30.33
C LEU A 543 -15.97 -14.38 -31.28
N GLU A 544 -16.32 -13.88 -32.48
CA GLU A 544 -17.08 -14.63 -33.47
C GLU A 544 -16.31 -15.87 -33.98
N TYR A 545 -14.99 -15.73 -34.20
CA TYR A 545 -14.14 -16.86 -34.59
C TYR A 545 -14.09 -17.93 -33.50
N VAL A 546 -13.88 -17.56 -32.26
CA VAL A 546 -13.84 -18.50 -31.12
C VAL A 546 -15.17 -19.29 -31.03
N ARG A 547 -16.30 -18.61 -31.18
CA ARG A 547 -17.62 -19.19 -31.06
C ARG A 547 -17.97 -20.09 -32.27
N THR A 548 -17.82 -19.55 -33.49
CA THR A 548 -18.34 -20.21 -34.71
C THR A 548 -17.29 -20.97 -35.51
N GLY A 549 -16.00 -20.66 -35.33
CA GLY A 549 -14.90 -21.15 -36.16
C GLY A 549 -14.78 -20.44 -37.51
N VAL A 550 -15.59 -19.44 -37.77
CA VAL A 550 -15.58 -18.69 -39.04
C VAL A 550 -14.67 -17.49 -38.95
N ASP A 551 -13.55 -17.54 -39.66
CA ASP A 551 -12.61 -16.42 -39.78
C ASP A 551 -13.11 -15.46 -40.89
N ARG A 552 -13.66 -14.30 -40.45
CA ARG A 552 -14.12 -13.23 -41.37
C ARG A 552 -13.07 -12.11 -41.41
N PRO A 553 -12.46 -11.84 -42.58
CA PRO A 553 -11.46 -10.76 -42.66
C PRO A 553 -12.06 -9.38 -42.36
N GLN A 554 -11.36 -8.58 -41.53
CA GLN A 554 -11.82 -7.23 -41.12
C GLN A 554 -11.82 -6.22 -42.25
N ALA A 555 -10.85 -6.27 -43.17
CA ALA A 555 -10.74 -5.32 -44.26
C ALA A 555 -11.82 -5.55 -45.32
N TRP A 556 -12.52 -4.46 -45.71
CA TRP A 556 -13.53 -4.45 -46.77
C TRP A 556 -13.03 -5.13 -48.06
N PHE A 557 -11.76 -4.91 -48.41
CA PHE A 557 -11.14 -5.50 -49.61
C PHE A 557 -11.07 -7.05 -49.56
N TRP A 558 -10.73 -7.62 -48.41
CA TRP A 558 -10.68 -9.06 -48.23
C TRP A 558 -12.08 -9.71 -48.12
N ARG A 559 -13.07 -8.99 -47.57
CA ARG A 559 -14.47 -9.42 -47.58
C ARG A 559 -15.02 -9.51 -49.01
N TYR A 560 -14.69 -8.53 -49.87
CA TYR A 560 -15.08 -8.50 -51.25
C TYR A 560 -14.43 -9.65 -52.07
N LEU A 561 -13.17 -9.98 -51.80
CA LEU A 561 -12.47 -11.09 -52.48
C LEU A 561 -12.99 -12.48 -52.04
N LYS A 562 -13.26 -12.69 -50.75
CA LYS A 562 -13.83 -13.97 -50.25
C LYS A 562 -15.26 -14.17 -50.73
N GLY A 563 -16.11 -13.15 -50.74
CA GLY A 563 -17.48 -13.22 -51.30
C GLY A 563 -17.48 -13.63 -52.79
N ARG A 564 -16.52 -13.18 -53.60
CA ARG A 564 -16.38 -13.62 -54.98
C ARG A 564 -15.90 -15.08 -55.14
N GLN A 565 -15.14 -15.61 -54.19
CA GLN A 565 -14.68 -17.00 -54.23
C GLN A 565 -15.79 -17.98 -53.78
N GLU A 566 -16.72 -17.57 -52.91
CA GLU A 566 -17.87 -18.36 -52.50
C GLU A 566 -18.96 -18.39 -53.58
N ASP A 567 -19.16 -17.28 -54.30
CA ASP A 567 -20.09 -17.24 -55.46
C ASP A 567 -19.58 -18.01 -56.68
N GLN A 568 -18.26 -18.26 -56.79
CA GLN A 568 -17.70 -19.12 -57.86
C GLN A 568 -17.71 -20.62 -57.50
N LYS A 569 -18.06 -21.00 -56.25
CA LYS A 569 -18.17 -22.40 -55.82
C LYS A 569 -19.62 -22.89 -55.72
N LYS A 570 -20.59 -22.00 -55.96
CA LYS A 570 -21.99 -22.36 -56.22
C LYS A 570 -22.26 -22.44 -57.73
#